data_cb33c1c61dc68b5f3baf3eeffb806e8a
#
_entry.id   cb33c1c61dc68b5f3baf3eeffb806e8a
#
_cell.length_a   1.000
_cell.length_b   1.000
_cell.length_c   1.000
_cell.angle_alpha   90.00
_cell.angle_beta   90.00
_cell.angle_gamma   90.00
#
_symmetry.space_group_name_H-M   'P 1'
#
loop_
_entity.id
_entity.type
_entity.pdbx_description
1 polymer ?
#
loop_
_entity_poly.entity_id
_entity_poly.type
_entity_poly.pdbx_seq_one_letter_code
_entity_poly.pdbx_strand_id
1 'polypeptide(L)'
;LGMSAEQFCEKYVLPNVNSFVVAPDHLDHPFFRKWQPSGRRWLTGLVVPRARGQDHIREPKDAVQYISAATGFSSPLVNGSIADEFLTSEPHCALYADAVRALRAAPGFEDRMFYVYANELYDAAEGRELVQALVETGAAIAWKHYLPTVGRESVARQYLRQEVVETARKYRELCPDSIEHLAVCPGNFSLVGGHLLNATPAVNHKVYLDMQYNLIANHPVFWGTYGLMSYHSGYADEETVRWTSRLFRHYG
;
A
#
# COMPACT_ATOMS: atom_id res chain seq x y z
N LEU A 1 24.14 5.10 14.96
CA LEU A 1 24.17 3.75 15.56
C LEU A 1 25.29 2.86 15.00
N GLY A 2 26.16 3.32 14.08
CA GLY A 2 27.23 2.54 13.47
C GLY A 2 26.79 1.35 12.60
N MET A 3 25.50 1.30 12.24
CA MET A 3 24.89 0.25 11.42
C MET A 3 24.47 0.85 10.07
N SER A 4 24.74 0.14 8.95
CA SER A 4 24.25 0.59 7.65
C SER A 4 22.72 0.40 7.52
N ALA A 5 22.11 1.06 6.53
CA ALA A 5 20.67 0.90 6.26
C ALA A 5 20.31 -0.57 5.96
N GLU A 6 21.17 -1.27 5.22
CA GLU A 6 20.99 -2.70 4.92
C GLU A 6 21.07 -3.56 6.18
N GLN A 7 22.06 -3.34 7.04
CA GLN A 7 22.20 -4.05 8.32
C GLN A 7 20.99 -3.80 9.23
N PHE A 8 20.49 -2.56 9.25
CA PHE A 8 19.28 -2.22 9.97
C PHE A 8 18.06 -2.97 9.42
N CYS A 9 17.89 -2.95 8.10
CA CYS A 9 16.80 -3.64 7.43
C CYS A 9 16.86 -5.16 7.67
N GLU A 10 18.01 -5.79 7.53
CA GLU A 10 18.22 -7.22 7.82
C GLU A 10 17.86 -7.60 9.25
N LYS A 11 18.23 -6.77 10.20
CA LYS A 11 18.06 -7.08 11.63
C LYS A 11 16.65 -6.81 12.13
N TYR A 12 16.02 -5.73 11.68
CA TYR A 12 14.81 -5.22 12.32
C TYR A 12 13.57 -5.25 11.43
N VAL A 13 13.72 -5.25 10.11
CA VAL A 13 12.58 -5.15 9.18
C VAL A 13 12.28 -6.50 8.54
N LEU A 14 13.24 -7.07 7.82
CA LEU A 14 13.05 -8.32 7.07
C LEU A 14 12.48 -9.49 7.90
N PRO A 15 12.87 -9.71 9.17
CA PRO A 15 12.29 -10.80 9.97
C PRO A 15 10.78 -10.68 10.23
N ASN A 16 10.22 -9.50 10.00
CA ASN A 16 8.84 -9.18 10.39
C ASN A 16 7.92 -8.88 9.20
N VAL A 17 8.43 -8.95 7.97
CA VAL A 17 7.64 -8.66 6.76
C VAL A 17 7.79 -9.79 5.74
N ASN A 18 6.71 -10.03 4.98
CA ASN A 18 6.66 -11.03 3.92
C ASN A 18 6.75 -10.41 2.51
N SER A 19 6.63 -9.10 2.41
CA SER A 19 6.61 -8.38 1.14
C SER A 19 7.39 -7.08 1.22
N PHE A 20 8.03 -6.70 0.12
CA PHE A 20 8.84 -5.49 0.01
C PHE A 20 8.57 -4.78 -1.32
N VAL A 21 8.56 -3.45 -1.28
CA VAL A 21 8.63 -2.63 -2.49
C VAL A 21 10.07 -2.17 -2.67
N VAL A 22 10.62 -2.42 -3.83
CA VAL A 22 11.99 -2.06 -4.22
C VAL A 22 11.97 -1.16 -5.45
N ALA A 23 12.84 -0.18 -5.50
CA ALA A 23 12.99 0.63 -6.70
C ALA A 23 13.58 -0.20 -7.85
N PRO A 24 13.11 -0.03 -9.10
CA PRO A 24 13.57 -0.82 -10.25
C PRO A 24 15.09 -0.78 -10.46
N ASP A 25 15.74 0.33 -10.19
CA ASP A 25 17.19 0.54 -10.29
C ASP A 25 17.99 -0.16 -9.18
N HIS A 26 17.32 -0.67 -8.14
CA HIS A 26 17.96 -1.40 -7.05
C HIS A 26 17.95 -2.93 -7.24
N LEU A 27 17.45 -3.47 -8.36
CA LEU A 27 17.42 -4.92 -8.58
C LEU A 27 18.81 -5.54 -8.73
N ASP A 28 19.81 -4.75 -9.07
CA ASP A 28 21.23 -5.19 -9.09
C ASP A 28 21.97 -4.97 -7.78
N HIS A 29 21.35 -4.29 -6.82
CA HIS A 29 21.97 -4.01 -5.54
C HIS A 29 22.24 -5.31 -4.76
N PRO A 30 23.44 -5.46 -4.12
CA PRO A 30 23.81 -6.68 -3.37
C PRO A 30 22.80 -7.10 -2.30
N PHE A 31 22.19 -6.14 -1.62
CA PHE A 31 21.13 -6.39 -0.64
C PHE A 31 19.94 -7.11 -1.28
N PHE A 32 19.41 -6.60 -2.41
CA PHE A 32 18.29 -7.25 -3.11
C PHE A 32 18.68 -8.65 -3.56
N ARG A 33 19.84 -8.82 -4.23
CA ARG A 33 20.32 -10.12 -4.70
C ARG A 33 20.48 -11.16 -3.58
N LYS A 34 20.90 -10.73 -2.40
CA LYS A 34 21.00 -11.58 -1.22
C LYS A 34 19.65 -12.08 -0.73
N TRP A 35 18.64 -11.22 -0.71
CA TRP A 35 17.37 -11.49 -0.06
C TRP A 35 16.25 -11.90 -1.03
N GLN A 36 16.41 -11.70 -2.33
CA GLN A 36 15.44 -12.09 -3.35
C GLN A 36 15.07 -13.57 -3.27
N PRO A 37 15.99 -14.54 -3.07
CA PRO A 37 15.65 -15.97 -2.96
C PRO A 37 14.99 -16.38 -1.64
N SER A 38 14.75 -15.47 -0.72
CA SER A 38 14.26 -15.77 0.64
C SER A 38 12.79 -16.19 0.72
N GLY A 39 12.09 -16.31 -0.41
CA GLY A 39 10.65 -16.60 -0.47
C GLY A 39 9.73 -15.41 -0.17
N ARG A 40 10.30 -14.23 0.05
CA ARG A 40 9.52 -13.00 0.19
C ARG A 40 9.02 -12.51 -1.15
N ARG A 41 7.92 -11.76 -1.11
CA ARG A 41 7.37 -11.12 -2.30
C ARG A 41 8.05 -9.77 -2.52
N TRP A 42 8.54 -9.55 -3.73
CA TRP A 42 9.20 -8.32 -4.13
C TRP A 42 8.36 -7.63 -5.19
N LEU A 43 8.00 -6.39 -4.93
CA LEU A 43 7.23 -5.55 -5.85
C LEU A 43 8.08 -4.37 -6.30
N THR A 44 7.79 -3.83 -7.46
CA THR A 44 8.37 -2.54 -7.88
C THR A 44 7.31 -1.46 -7.91
N GLY A 45 7.71 -0.24 -7.61
CA GLY A 45 6.84 0.93 -7.80
C GLY A 45 6.54 1.14 -9.29
N LEU A 46 5.30 1.53 -9.58
CA LEU A 46 4.82 1.93 -10.89
C LEU A 46 4.15 3.30 -10.73
N VAL A 47 4.59 4.29 -11.47
CA VAL A 47 3.92 5.59 -11.50
C VAL A 47 2.69 5.48 -12.40
N VAL A 48 1.52 5.86 -11.88
CA VAL A 48 0.31 5.93 -12.70
C VAL A 48 0.35 7.21 -13.50
N PRO A 49 0.28 7.14 -14.84
CA PRO A 49 0.15 8.34 -15.65
C PRO A 49 -1.13 9.09 -15.32
N ARG A 50 -1.01 10.33 -14.88
CA ARG A 50 -2.14 11.19 -14.55
C ARG A 50 -2.68 11.89 -15.78
N ALA A 51 -4.00 12.22 -15.76
CA ALA A 51 -4.70 12.86 -16.88
C ALA A 51 -4.09 14.19 -17.34
N ARG A 52 -3.34 14.88 -16.50
CA ARG A 52 -2.76 16.17 -16.83
C ARG A 52 -1.31 16.02 -17.28
N GLY A 53 -1.08 16.04 -18.59
CA GLY A 53 0.25 16.12 -19.20
C GLY A 53 0.86 14.78 -19.64
N GLN A 54 0.13 13.67 -19.53
CA GLN A 54 0.57 12.37 -20.06
C GLN A 54 -0.46 11.84 -21.07
N ASP A 55 -0.53 12.48 -22.22
CA ASP A 55 -1.51 12.21 -23.28
C ASP A 55 -1.35 10.85 -23.99
N HIS A 56 -0.41 10.01 -23.52
CA HIS A 56 -0.12 8.74 -24.18
C HIS A 56 -0.99 7.56 -23.67
N ILE A 57 -1.64 7.69 -22.53
CA ILE A 57 -2.60 6.69 -22.02
C ILE A 57 -4.02 7.19 -22.24
N ARG A 58 -4.64 6.78 -23.34
CA ARG A 58 -5.98 7.25 -23.76
C ARG A 58 -7.03 6.17 -23.71
N GLU A 59 -6.62 4.93 -23.81
CA GLU A 59 -7.50 3.76 -23.85
C GLU A 59 -6.89 2.58 -23.06
N PRO A 60 -7.70 1.60 -22.66
CA PRO A 60 -7.24 0.47 -21.82
C PRO A 60 -6.02 -0.25 -22.38
N LYS A 61 -5.89 -0.40 -23.71
CA LYS A 61 -4.73 -1.06 -24.31
C LYS A 61 -3.42 -0.31 -24.07
N ASP A 62 -3.46 1.03 -23.99
CA ASP A 62 -2.25 1.83 -23.71
C ASP A 62 -1.80 1.59 -22.27
N ALA A 63 -2.74 1.51 -21.32
CA ALA A 63 -2.46 1.19 -19.93
C ALA A 63 -1.93 -0.26 -19.79
N VAL A 64 -2.50 -1.24 -20.50
CA VAL A 64 -1.98 -2.61 -20.55
C VAL A 64 -0.55 -2.64 -21.05
N GLN A 65 -0.26 -1.95 -22.14
CA GLN A 65 1.11 -1.88 -22.69
C GLN A 65 2.07 -1.24 -21.68
N TYR A 66 1.68 -0.16 -21.06
CA TYR A 66 2.47 0.54 -20.05
C TYR A 66 2.77 -0.34 -18.83
N ILE A 67 1.75 -0.99 -18.25
CA ILE A 67 1.91 -1.87 -17.09
C ILE A 67 2.77 -3.09 -17.46
N SER A 68 2.51 -3.71 -18.61
CA SER A 68 3.24 -4.90 -19.06
C SER A 68 4.73 -4.63 -19.27
N ALA A 69 5.09 -3.43 -19.71
CA ALA A 69 6.48 -3.01 -19.90
C ALA A 69 7.19 -2.68 -18.58
N ALA A 70 6.44 -2.44 -17.50
CA ALA A 70 7.01 -2.09 -16.21
C ALA A 70 7.81 -3.26 -15.61
N THR A 71 8.86 -2.94 -14.87
CA THR A 71 9.80 -3.92 -14.27
C THR A 71 9.10 -5.01 -13.47
N GLY A 72 8.03 -4.68 -12.74
CA GLY A 72 7.27 -5.66 -11.95
C GLY A 72 6.59 -6.75 -12.78
N PHE A 73 6.33 -6.49 -14.06
CA PHE A 73 5.70 -7.43 -14.98
C PHE A 73 6.71 -8.06 -15.95
N SER A 74 7.73 -7.31 -16.35
CA SER A 74 8.72 -7.77 -17.33
C SER A 74 9.91 -8.51 -16.72
N SER A 75 10.24 -8.29 -15.43
CA SER A 75 11.36 -8.92 -14.76
C SER A 75 10.97 -10.20 -14.00
N PRO A 76 11.68 -11.32 -14.19
CA PRO A 76 11.46 -12.53 -13.40
C PRO A 76 11.97 -12.43 -11.95
N LEU A 77 12.69 -11.38 -11.61
CA LEU A 77 13.29 -11.18 -10.28
C LEU A 77 12.28 -10.69 -9.23
N VAL A 78 11.13 -10.18 -9.66
CA VAL A 78 10.10 -9.61 -8.80
C VAL A 78 8.74 -10.23 -9.08
N ASN A 79 7.81 -10.09 -8.15
CA ASN A 79 6.51 -10.74 -8.20
C ASN A 79 5.42 -9.87 -8.82
N GLY A 80 5.67 -8.57 -9.00
CA GLY A 80 4.67 -7.66 -9.54
C GLY A 80 4.97 -6.19 -9.26
N SER A 81 3.93 -5.37 -9.36
CA SER A 81 4.02 -3.92 -9.15
C SER A 81 3.01 -3.40 -8.15
N ILE A 82 3.37 -2.28 -7.53
CA ILE A 82 2.44 -1.40 -6.83
C ILE A 82 2.34 -0.08 -7.60
N ALA A 83 1.13 0.22 -8.09
CA ALA A 83 0.85 1.43 -8.85
C ALA A 83 0.50 2.56 -7.90
N ASP A 84 1.30 3.64 -7.94
CA ASP A 84 1.21 4.74 -6.99
C ASP A 84 0.17 5.78 -7.38
N GLU A 85 -0.56 6.24 -6.35
CA GLU A 85 -1.47 7.40 -6.34
C GLU A 85 -2.66 7.33 -7.31
N PHE A 86 -3.50 6.31 -7.18
CA PHE A 86 -4.86 6.39 -7.72
C PHE A 86 -5.71 7.31 -6.84
N LEU A 87 -6.20 8.39 -7.43
CA LEU A 87 -7.10 9.34 -6.77
C LEU A 87 -8.51 9.16 -7.32
N THR A 88 -9.50 9.18 -6.44
CA THR A 88 -10.93 9.03 -6.77
C THR A 88 -11.44 10.04 -7.79
N SER A 89 -10.87 11.24 -7.79
CA SER A 89 -11.24 12.33 -8.72
C SER A 89 -10.59 12.23 -10.08
N GLU A 90 -9.78 11.20 -10.34
CA GLU A 90 -9.07 11.05 -11.60
C GLU A 90 -9.92 10.28 -12.62
N PRO A 91 -10.11 10.77 -13.86
CA PRO A 91 -10.95 10.11 -14.88
C PRO A 91 -10.39 8.78 -15.39
N HIS A 92 -9.23 8.37 -14.86
CA HIS A 92 -8.55 7.14 -15.29
C HIS A 92 -9.02 5.86 -14.61
N CYS A 93 -9.76 5.95 -13.51
CA CYS A 93 -10.12 4.73 -12.77
C CYS A 93 -10.89 3.73 -13.64
N ALA A 94 -11.84 4.17 -14.46
CA ALA A 94 -12.57 3.30 -15.38
C ALA A 94 -11.65 2.69 -16.45
N LEU A 95 -10.78 3.49 -17.06
CA LEU A 95 -9.79 3.03 -18.04
C LEU A 95 -8.87 1.96 -17.44
N TYR A 96 -8.39 2.18 -16.21
CA TYR A 96 -7.54 1.22 -15.53
C TYR A 96 -8.32 -0.02 -15.04
N ALA A 97 -9.62 0.08 -14.76
CA ALA A 97 -10.47 -1.08 -14.48
C ALA A 97 -10.46 -2.06 -15.65
N ASP A 98 -10.70 -1.57 -16.86
CA ASP A 98 -10.64 -2.38 -18.07
C ASP A 98 -9.22 -2.90 -18.36
N ALA A 99 -8.21 -2.06 -18.15
CA ALA A 99 -6.81 -2.46 -18.33
C ALA A 99 -6.39 -3.59 -17.37
N VAL A 100 -6.81 -3.56 -16.11
CA VAL A 100 -6.49 -4.60 -15.10
C VAL A 100 -7.17 -5.92 -15.48
N ARG A 101 -8.44 -5.89 -15.94
CA ARG A 101 -9.15 -7.08 -16.45
C ARG A 101 -8.43 -7.68 -17.66
N ALA A 102 -8.05 -6.84 -18.63
CA ALA A 102 -7.33 -7.26 -19.82
C ALA A 102 -5.93 -7.80 -19.49
N LEU A 103 -5.22 -7.17 -18.57
CA LEU A 103 -3.91 -7.61 -18.10
C LEU A 103 -3.98 -8.99 -17.44
N ARG A 104 -4.98 -9.23 -16.59
CA ARG A 104 -5.18 -10.51 -15.91
C ARG A 104 -5.48 -11.65 -16.88
N ALA A 105 -6.17 -11.37 -17.96
CA ALA A 105 -6.48 -12.33 -19.01
C ALA A 105 -5.31 -12.60 -19.97
N ALA A 106 -4.24 -11.80 -19.93
CA ALA A 106 -3.12 -11.91 -20.82
C ALA A 106 -2.16 -13.05 -20.39
N PRO A 107 -1.69 -13.89 -21.33
CA PRO A 107 -0.75 -14.98 -21.01
C PRO A 107 0.54 -14.47 -20.34
N GLY A 108 0.97 -15.15 -19.28
CA GLY A 108 2.21 -14.83 -18.55
C GLY A 108 2.03 -13.77 -17.44
N PHE A 109 0.82 -13.29 -17.20
CA PHE A 109 0.53 -12.35 -16.12
C PHE A 109 -0.38 -12.93 -15.01
N GLU A 110 -0.77 -14.21 -15.14
CA GLU A 110 -1.69 -14.89 -14.23
C GLU A 110 -1.19 -14.88 -12.78
N ASP A 111 0.12 -15.03 -12.59
CA ASP A 111 0.76 -15.09 -11.27
C ASP A 111 1.37 -13.74 -10.83
N ARG A 112 1.21 -12.69 -11.63
CA ARG A 112 1.77 -11.38 -11.30
C ARG A 112 0.87 -10.64 -10.33
N MET A 113 1.48 -10.08 -9.29
CA MET A 113 0.80 -9.28 -8.29
C MET A 113 0.64 -7.85 -8.80
N PHE A 114 -0.57 -7.33 -8.68
CA PHE A 114 -0.83 -5.92 -8.96
C PHE A 114 -1.52 -5.27 -7.77
N TYR A 115 -0.93 -4.20 -7.27
CA TYR A 115 -1.47 -3.41 -6.18
C TYR A 115 -1.76 -2.01 -6.68
N VAL A 116 -2.88 -1.47 -6.25
CA VAL A 116 -3.25 -0.08 -6.47
C VAL A 116 -3.11 0.68 -5.16
N TYR A 117 -2.17 1.62 -5.10
CA TYR A 117 -1.98 2.48 -3.94
C TYR A 117 -2.94 3.67 -4.03
N ALA A 118 -3.99 3.63 -3.24
CA ALA A 118 -5.11 4.54 -3.39
C ALA A 118 -5.68 5.03 -2.06
N ASN A 119 -6.37 6.16 -2.12
CA ASN A 119 -7.24 6.67 -1.05
C ASN A 119 -8.63 5.99 -1.13
N GLU A 120 -9.70 6.76 -0.93
CA GLU A 120 -11.08 6.30 -0.87
C GLU A 120 -11.67 6.11 -2.28
N LEU A 121 -11.37 4.99 -2.96
CA LEU A 121 -11.89 4.72 -4.31
C LEU A 121 -13.42 4.60 -4.39
N TYR A 122 -14.10 4.39 -3.27
CA TYR A 122 -15.56 4.24 -3.20
C TYR A 122 -16.35 5.54 -3.43
N ASP A 123 -15.71 6.72 -3.38
CA ASP A 123 -16.40 8.01 -3.44
C ASP A 123 -16.91 8.37 -4.85
N ALA A 124 -16.27 7.88 -5.92
CA ALA A 124 -16.66 8.14 -7.30
C ALA A 124 -17.04 6.85 -8.04
N ALA A 125 -17.87 6.96 -9.07
CA ALA A 125 -18.35 5.83 -9.85
C ALA A 125 -17.19 5.07 -10.52
N GLU A 126 -16.25 5.79 -11.11
CA GLU A 126 -15.05 5.24 -11.77
C GLU A 126 -14.13 4.53 -10.77
N GLY A 127 -13.99 5.06 -9.56
CA GLY A 127 -13.24 4.42 -8.48
C GLY A 127 -13.89 3.12 -8.02
N ARG A 128 -15.22 3.08 -7.94
CA ARG A 128 -16.00 1.87 -7.61
C ARG A 128 -15.82 0.79 -8.66
N GLU A 129 -15.82 1.17 -9.94
CA GLU A 129 -15.55 0.24 -11.04
C GLU A 129 -14.15 -0.33 -10.96
N LEU A 130 -13.15 0.48 -10.61
CA LEU A 130 -11.79 0.01 -10.38
C LEU A 130 -11.71 -0.97 -9.20
N VAL A 131 -12.38 -0.70 -8.07
CA VAL A 131 -12.45 -1.64 -6.94
C VAL A 131 -13.02 -2.98 -7.38
N GLN A 132 -14.13 -3.00 -8.13
CA GLN A 132 -14.71 -4.22 -8.65
C GLN A 132 -13.75 -4.99 -9.55
N ALA A 133 -13.08 -4.30 -10.48
CA ALA A 133 -12.08 -4.92 -11.36
C ALA A 133 -10.90 -5.53 -10.58
N LEU A 134 -10.43 -4.86 -9.52
CA LEU A 134 -9.36 -5.36 -8.67
C LEU A 134 -9.78 -6.64 -7.94
N VAL A 135 -10.99 -6.68 -7.39
CA VAL A 135 -11.54 -7.87 -6.73
C VAL A 135 -11.71 -9.01 -7.74
N GLU A 136 -12.34 -8.77 -8.89
CA GLU A 136 -12.57 -9.77 -9.95
C GLU A 136 -11.26 -10.41 -10.45
N THR A 137 -10.19 -9.65 -10.47
CA THR A 137 -8.88 -10.08 -11.02
C THR A 137 -7.91 -10.61 -9.97
N GLY A 138 -8.27 -10.59 -8.70
CA GLY A 138 -7.37 -11.00 -7.61
C GLY A 138 -6.24 -10.00 -7.34
N ALA A 139 -6.35 -8.78 -7.84
CA ALA A 139 -5.43 -7.70 -7.53
C ALA A 139 -5.74 -7.10 -6.13
N ALA A 140 -4.85 -6.29 -5.58
CA ALA A 140 -5.00 -5.76 -4.24
C ALA A 140 -5.09 -4.22 -4.21
N ILE A 141 -5.78 -3.73 -3.21
CA ILE A 141 -5.87 -2.30 -2.89
C ILE A 141 -4.94 -2.03 -1.72
N ALA A 142 -3.85 -1.32 -1.95
CA ALA A 142 -3.04 -0.74 -0.90
C ALA A 142 -3.72 0.56 -0.43
N TRP A 143 -4.63 0.42 0.52
CA TRP A 143 -5.41 1.56 1.01
C TRP A 143 -4.55 2.49 1.85
N LYS A 144 -4.18 3.60 1.24
CA LYS A 144 -3.40 4.67 1.83
C LYS A 144 -4.27 5.47 2.80
N HIS A 145 -4.08 5.24 4.10
CA HIS A 145 -4.87 5.88 5.13
C HIS A 145 -3.98 6.60 6.15
N TYR A 146 -3.51 7.76 5.75
CA TYR A 146 -2.60 8.58 6.54
C TYR A 146 -3.40 9.56 7.40
N LEU A 147 -3.45 9.27 8.70
CA LEU A 147 -4.22 10.07 9.64
C LEU A 147 -3.34 11.05 10.42
N PRO A 148 -3.79 12.29 10.61
CA PRO A 148 -3.11 13.23 11.48
C PRO A 148 -3.08 12.73 12.93
N THR A 149 -1.98 13.03 13.62
CA THR A 149 -1.82 12.66 15.02
C THR A 149 -2.78 13.42 15.92
N VAL A 150 -3.38 12.75 16.90
CA VAL A 150 -4.36 13.31 17.84
C VAL A 150 -3.80 13.29 19.25
N GLY A 151 -3.79 14.46 19.90
CA GLY A 151 -3.06 14.70 21.15
C GLY A 151 -3.61 14.01 22.41
N ARG A 152 -4.84 13.50 22.41
CA ARG A 152 -5.45 12.80 23.54
C ARG A 152 -5.94 11.42 23.13
N GLU A 153 -5.56 10.39 23.87
CA GLU A 153 -5.86 8.99 23.55
C GLU A 153 -7.37 8.72 23.43
N SER A 154 -8.21 9.28 24.29
CA SER A 154 -9.66 9.07 24.20
C SER A 154 -10.26 9.66 22.92
N VAL A 155 -9.76 10.82 22.50
CA VAL A 155 -10.16 11.45 21.22
C VAL A 155 -9.60 10.66 20.04
N ALA A 156 -8.36 10.19 20.12
CA ALA A 156 -7.75 9.34 19.11
C ALA A 156 -8.53 8.03 18.89
N ARG A 157 -8.98 7.37 19.96
CA ARG A 157 -9.81 6.15 19.86
C ARG A 157 -11.11 6.40 19.09
N GLN A 158 -11.80 7.49 19.38
CA GLN A 158 -13.04 7.86 18.68
C GLN A 158 -12.76 8.20 17.22
N TYR A 159 -11.75 9.02 16.97
CA TYR A 159 -11.33 9.44 15.64
C TYR A 159 -10.94 8.25 14.77
N LEU A 160 -10.10 7.36 15.28
CA LEU A 160 -9.69 6.16 14.53
C LEU A 160 -10.88 5.24 14.21
N ARG A 161 -11.84 5.07 15.14
CA ARG A 161 -13.05 4.31 14.81
C ARG A 161 -13.84 4.96 13.70
N GLN A 162 -14.01 6.26 13.74
CA GLN A 162 -14.75 7.00 12.73
C GLN A 162 -14.05 6.92 11.37
N GLU A 163 -12.77 7.24 11.31
CA GLU A 163 -12.05 7.29 10.03
C GLU A 163 -11.73 5.89 9.46
N VAL A 164 -11.23 5.00 10.28
CA VAL A 164 -10.72 3.69 9.81
C VAL A 164 -11.86 2.68 9.64
N VAL A 165 -12.75 2.55 10.62
CA VAL A 165 -13.83 1.55 10.58
C VAL A 165 -14.92 1.93 9.60
N GLU A 166 -15.34 3.20 9.57
CA GLU A 166 -16.41 3.62 8.64
C GLU A 166 -15.94 3.54 7.18
N THR A 167 -14.67 3.86 6.92
CA THR A 167 -14.10 3.68 5.57
C THR A 167 -14.06 2.22 5.15
N ALA A 168 -13.65 1.31 6.03
CA ALA A 168 -13.69 -0.12 5.72
C ALA A 168 -15.13 -0.63 5.48
N ARG A 169 -16.13 -0.10 6.20
CA ARG A 169 -17.54 -0.41 5.94
C ARG A 169 -17.97 0.01 4.53
N LYS A 170 -17.59 1.20 4.09
CA LYS A 170 -17.90 1.66 2.72
C LYS A 170 -17.32 0.75 1.64
N TYR A 171 -16.10 0.24 1.84
CA TYR A 171 -15.53 -0.77 0.93
C TYR A 171 -16.37 -2.05 0.93
N ARG A 172 -16.77 -2.58 2.08
CA ARG A 172 -17.64 -3.77 2.17
C ARG A 172 -19.03 -3.56 1.58
N GLU A 173 -19.61 -2.37 1.76
CA GLU A 173 -20.90 -2.02 1.18
C GLU A 173 -20.84 -1.93 -0.35
N LEU A 174 -19.73 -1.43 -0.87
CA LEU A 174 -19.49 -1.36 -2.31
C LEU A 174 -19.31 -2.75 -2.92
N CYS A 175 -18.46 -3.56 -2.31
CA CYS A 175 -18.15 -4.91 -2.75
C CYS A 175 -17.79 -5.75 -1.52
N PRO A 176 -18.62 -6.73 -1.11
CA PRO A 176 -18.42 -7.52 0.12
C PRO A 176 -17.02 -8.14 0.22
N ASP A 177 -16.48 -8.62 -0.89
CA ASP A 177 -15.18 -9.31 -0.95
C ASP A 177 -14.00 -8.33 -1.00
N SER A 178 -14.25 -7.01 -1.12
CA SER A 178 -13.19 -6.00 -1.24
C SER A 178 -12.20 -6.01 -0.06
N ILE A 179 -12.63 -6.41 1.13
CA ILE A 179 -11.77 -6.50 2.32
C ILE A 179 -10.70 -7.57 2.16
N GLU A 180 -10.99 -8.68 1.47
CA GLU A 180 -10.01 -9.73 1.18
C GLU A 180 -8.94 -9.29 0.19
N HIS A 181 -9.15 -8.13 -0.44
CA HIS A 181 -8.21 -7.48 -1.37
C HIS A 181 -7.60 -6.20 -0.77
N LEU A 182 -7.93 -5.84 0.48
CA LEU A 182 -7.53 -4.60 1.11
C LEU A 182 -6.30 -4.79 1.99
N ALA A 183 -5.16 -4.21 1.59
CA ALA A 183 -4.00 -4.02 2.44
C ALA A 183 -4.06 -2.63 3.06
N VAL A 184 -4.28 -2.55 4.37
CA VAL A 184 -4.39 -1.26 5.06
C VAL A 184 -2.99 -0.69 5.32
N CYS A 185 -2.76 0.56 4.87
CA CYS A 185 -1.46 1.24 4.95
C CYS A 185 -1.52 2.51 5.80
N PRO A 186 -1.36 2.44 7.13
CA PRO A 186 -1.16 3.60 7.97
C PRO A 186 0.14 4.34 7.65
N GLY A 187 0.10 5.65 7.79
CA GLY A 187 1.28 6.51 7.59
C GLY A 187 2.26 6.41 8.76
N ASN A 188 3.55 6.25 8.44
CA ASN A 188 4.61 6.23 9.43
C ASN A 188 5.41 7.54 9.40
N PHE A 189 4.82 8.59 9.97
CA PHE A 189 5.33 9.96 9.93
C PHE A 189 5.70 10.43 11.34
N SER A 190 6.80 9.92 11.90
CA SER A 190 7.23 10.22 13.26
C SER A 190 8.07 11.49 13.40
N LEU A 191 8.68 11.95 12.31
CA LEU A 191 9.55 13.12 12.35
C LEU A 191 8.72 14.41 12.39
N VAL A 192 8.83 15.15 13.49
CA VAL A 192 8.16 16.44 13.66
C VAL A 192 8.66 17.44 12.60
N GLY A 193 7.70 18.08 11.93
CA GLY A 193 8.01 19.00 10.83
C GLY A 193 8.41 18.34 9.52
N GLY A 194 8.60 17.01 9.50
CA GLY A 194 8.87 16.26 8.29
C GLY A 194 7.65 16.02 7.41
N HIS A 195 6.47 16.01 8.04
CA HIS A 195 5.18 15.87 7.35
C HIS A 195 4.07 16.58 8.10
N LEU A 196 3.12 17.21 7.40
CA LEU A 196 2.00 17.95 7.99
C LEU A 196 1.12 17.11 8.91
N LEU A 197 1.02 15.80 8.68
CA LEU A 197 0.23 14.89 9.52
C LEU A 197 0.82 14.69 10.91
N ASN A 198 2.11 14.95 11.13
CA ASN A 198 2.73 14.95 12.44
C ASN A 198 2.83 16.38 13.02
N ALA A 199 1.70 17.07 13.10
CA ALA A 199 1.62 18.44 13.59
C ALA A 199 1.58 18.55 15.12
N THR A 200 1.47 17.43 15.85
CA THR A 200 1.31 17.39 17.30
C THR A 200 2.53 16.73 17.96
N PRO A 201 3.61 17.47 18.26
CA PRO A 201 4.86 16.91 18.79
C PRO A 201 4.73 16.16 20.12
N ALA A 202 3.68 16.48 20.92
CA ALA A 202 3.43 15.83 22.21
C ALA A 202 2.80 14.43 22.08
N VAL A 203 2.41 14.00 20.86
CA VAL A 203 1.84 12.67 20.64
C VAL A 203 2.94 11.63 20.65
N ASN A 204 2.74 10.58 21.44
CA ASN A 204 3.56 9.38 21.31
C ASN A 204 3.15 8.62 20.04
N HIS A 205 3.87 8.85 18.96
CA HIS A 205 3.57 8.29 17.65
C HIS A 205 3.57 6.74 17.64
N LYS A 206 4.39 6.09 18.46
CA LYS A 206 4.42 4.63 18.60
C LYS A 206 3.11 4.09 19.19
N VAL A 207 2.58 4.76 20.21
CA VAL A 207 1.27 4.42 20.78
C VAL A 207 0.16 4.65 19.76
N TYR A 208 0.23 5.74 19.03
CA TYR A 208 -0.77 6.07 18.02
C TYR A 208 -0.79 5.06 16.84
N LEU A 209 0.38 4.58 16.41
CA LEU A 209 0.49 3.50 15.44
C LEU A 209 -0.06 2.17 15.99
N ASP A 210 0.29 1.83 17.22
CA ASP A 210 -0.22 0.62 17.89
C ASP A 210 -1.76 0.64 17.98
N MET A 211 -2.35 1.79 18.34
CA MET A 211 -3.80 1.95 18.32
C MET A 211 -4.43 1.68 16.96
N GLN A 212 -3.80 2.12 15.87
CA GLN A 212 -4.28 1.89 14.51
C GLN A 212 -4.21 0.41 14.15
N TYR A 213 -3.05 -0.23 14.31
CA TYR A 213 -2.87 -1.65 13.99
C TYR A 213 -3.73 -2.56 14.88
N ASN A 214 -3.85 -2.24 16.18
CA ASN A 214 -4.73 -2.96 17.10
C ASN A 214 -6.20 -2.90 16.63
N LEU A 215 -6.66 -1.72 16.20
CA LEU A 215 -8.01 -1.55 15.69
C LEU A 215 -8.24 -2.38 14.43
N ILE A 216 -7.30 -2.36 13.49
CA ILE A 216 -7.40 -3.13 12.24
C ILE A 216 -7.40 -4.64 12.54
N ALA A 217 -6.51 -5.12 13.39
CA ALA A 217 -6.40 -6.54 13.70
C ALA A 217 -7.60 -7.11 14.46
N ASN A 218 -8.26 -6.30 15.32
CA ASN A 218 -9.27 -6.80 16.25
C ASN A 218 -10.72 -6.39 15.91
N HIS A 219 -10.93 -5.43 15.00
CA HIS A 219 -12.30 -5.01 14.67
C HIS A 219 -12.91 -5.89 13.57
N PRO A 220 -14.14 -6.41 13.75
CA PRO A 220 -14.76 -7.37 12.83
C PRO A 220 -14.86 -6.91 11.37
N VAL A 221 -14.90 -5.59 11.11
CA VAL A 221 -14.95 -5.06 9.74
C VAL A 221 -13.72 -5.44 8.92
N PHE A 222 -12.61 -5.74 9.57
CA PHE A 222 -11.35 -6.11 8.91
C PHE A 222 -11.09 -7.62 8.85
N TRP A 223 -12.01 -8.44 9.35
CA TRP A 223 -11.82 -9.90 9.25
C TRP A 223 -11.77 -10.35 7.80
N GLY A 224 -10.70 -11.07 7.46
CA GLY A 224 -10.36 -11.46 6.10
C GLY A 224 -9.50 -10.43 5.34
N THR A 225 -9.11 -9.32 5.97
CA THR A 225 -8.23 -8.32 5.33
C THR A 225 -6.99 -8.97 4.71
N TYR A 226 -6.65 -8.53 3.48
CA TYR A 226 -5.49 -9.03 2.74
C TYR A 226 -4.18 -8.86 3.51
N GLY A 227 -4.01 -7.77 4.23
CA GLY A 227 -2.83 -7.55 5.05
C GLY A 227 -2.66 -6.14 5.59
N LEU A 228 -1.50 -5.96 6.22
CA LEU A 228 -1.03 -4.69 6.74
C LEU A 228 0.13 -4.19 5.90
N MET A 229 0.18 -2.91 5.68
CA MET A 229 1.25 -2.25 4.96
C MET A 229 1.74 -1.05 5.74
N SER A 230 2.91 -0.53 5.44
CA SER A 230 3.38 0.74 5.96
C SER A 230 4.20 1.47 4.92
N TYR A 231 3.99 2.75 4.84
CA TYR A 231 4.82 3.64 4.06
C TYR A 231 5.96 4.17 4.93
N HIS A 232 7.17 3.80 4.57
CA HIS A 232 8.40 4.27 5.21
C HIS A 232 9.14 5.20 4.24
N SER A 233 8.94 6.45 4.37
CA SER A 233 9.79 7.43 3.69
C SER A 233 10.76 8.05 4.71
N GLY A 234 11.51 9.07 4.29
CA GLY A 234 12.36 9.86 5.18
C GLY A 234 11.63 10.62 6.30
N TYR A 235 10.33 10.34 6.52
CA TYR A 235 9.51 10.93 7.57
C TYR A 235 9.44 10.11 8.87
N ALA A 236 10.11 8.96 8.92
CA ALA A 236 10.17 8.11 10.11
C ALA A 236 11.62 7.93 10.59
N ASP A 237 11.83 8.03 11.91
CA ASP A 237 13.09 7.68 12.50
C ASP A 237 13.30 6.16 12.62
N GLU A 238 14.53 5.72 12.84
CA GLU A 238 14.89 4.30 12.95
C GLU A 238 14.11 3.58 14.08
N GLU A 239 13.83 4.27 15.18
CA GLU A 239 13.10 3.65 16.30
C GLU A 239 11.66 3.37 15.91
N THR A 240 11.01 4.28 15.20
CA THR A 240 9.63 4.10 14.71
C THR A 240 9.56 3.03 13.64
N VAL A 241 10.51 2.96 12.71
CA VAL A 241 10.58 1.87 11.71
C VAL A 241 10.71 0.51 12.38
N ARG A 242 11.61 0.40 13.37
CA ARG A 242 11.78 -0.83 14.15
C ARG A 242 10.54 -1.20 14.94
N TRP A 243 9.84 -0.22 15.50
CA TRP A 243 8.59 -0.42 16.22
C TRP A 243 7.48 -0.93 15.28
N THR A 244 7.28 -0.29 14.15
CA THR A 244 6.30 -0.69 13.14
C THR A 244 6.53 -2.12 12.65
N SER A 245 7.77 -2.49 12.41
CA SER A 245 8.14 -3.86 12.07
C SER A 245 7.70 -4.89 13.13
N ARG A 246 7.82 -4.54 14.41
CA ARG A 246 7.33 -5.41 15.50
C ARG A 246 5.82 -5.49 15.56
N LEU A 247 5.13 -4.38 15.23
CA LEU A 247 3.67 -4.38 15.12
C LEU A 247 3.20 -5.30 13.99
N PHE A 248 3.89 -5.33 12.85
CA PHE A 248 3.59 -6.30 11.78
C PHE A 248 3.70 -7.74 12.27
N ARG A 249 4.74 -8.08 13.01
CA ARG A 249 4.88 -9.42 13.57
C ARG A 249 3.82 -9.74 14.63
N HIS A 250 3.29 -8.74 15.31
CA HIS A 250 2.33 -8.91 16.40
C HIS A 250 0.89 -9.04 15.89
N TYR A 251 0.55 -8.28 14.86
CA TYR A 251 -0.81 -8.15 14.33
C TYR A 251 -1.04 -8.83 12.97
N GLY A 252 0.04 -9.15 12.23
CA GLY A 252 0.00 -9.71 10.88
C GLY A 252 0.10 -11.23 10.75
#